data_de9b498acc5280afe415f9d0d7dd125d
#
_entry.id   de9b498acc5280afe415f9d0d7dd125d
#
_cell.length_a   1.000
_cell.length_b   1.000
_cell.length_c   1.000
_cell.angle_alpha   90.00
_cell.angle_beta   90.00
_cell.angle_gamma   90.00
#
_symmetry.space_group_name_H-M   'P 1'
#
loop_
_entity.id
_entity.type
_entity.pdbx_description
1 polymer ?
#
loop_
_entity_poly.entity_id
_entity_poly.type
_entity_poly.pdbx_seq_one_letter_code
_entity_poly.pdbx_strand_id
1 'polypeptide(L)'
;DLLDYGRGILSAPESAKMKTAYIAAPLVGSIYCGSPEEEEENVEEYVSLPVSLFGKGDFYILRAKGDSMVDAGIAEGNLLVIERNCPASEGDIVVALDQEQQNTLKRYVGFDNDEKCFILAYENEARYPEEVIKLKSFEVQGVARHVIKAL
;
A
#
# COMPACT_ATOMS: atom_id res chain seq x y z
N ASP A 1 -24.42 13.63 -20.26
CA ASP A 1 -25.40 12.98 -21.13
C ASP A 1 -24.88 11.64 -21.61
N LEU A 2 -25.70 10.60 -21.50
CA LEU A 2 -25.35 9.24 -21.94
C LEU A 2 -25.04 9.15 -23.43
N LEU A 3 -25.63 10.00 -24.23
CA LEU A 3 -25.35 10.02 -25.66
C LEU A 3 -23.92 10.45 -25.99
N ASP A 4 -23.32 11.25 -25.13
CA ASP A 4 -21.96 11.72 -25.32
C ASP A 4 -20.94 10.61 -25.06
N TYR A 5 -21.26 9.65 -24.18
CA TYR A 5 -20.40 8.49 -23.97
C TYR A 5 -20.21 7.67 -25.23
N GLY A 6 -21.30 7.46 -25.99
CA GLY A 6 -21.22 6.73 -27.24
C GLY A 6 -20.43 7.43 -28.32
N ARG A 7 -20.28 8.73 -28.22
CA ARG A 7 -19.53 9.55 -29.18
C ARG A 7 -18.09 9.82 -28.75
N GLY A 8 -17.68 9.38 -27.56
CA GLY A 8 -16.37 9.67 -27.02
C GLY A 8 -16.19 11.10 -26.55
N ILE A 9 -17.27 11.85 -26.37
CA ILE A 9 -17.22 13.23 -25.90
C ILE A 9 -17.66 13.26 -24.45
N LEU A 10 -16.68 13.40 -23.56
CA LEU A 10 -16.91 13.45 -22.11
C LEU A 10 -16.34 14.75 -21.58
N SER A 11 -17.15 15.50 -20.86
CA SER A 11 -16.68 16.71 -20.20
C SER A 11 -17.33 16.88 -18.84
N ALA A 12 -16.55 17.33 -17.85
CA ALA A 12 -17.04 17.65 -16.52
C ALA A 12 -17.42 19.12 -16.44
N PRO A 13 -18.45 19.46 -15.64
CA PRO A 13 -18.74 20.85 -15.35
C PRO A 13 -17.54 21.56 -14.71
N GLU A 14 -17.32 22.84 -15.05
CA GLU A 14 -16.21 23.60 -14.46
C GLU A 14 -16.29 23.65 -12.94
N SER A 15 -17.49 23.75 -12.38
CA SER A 15 -17.66 23.76 -10.92
C SER A 15 -17.19 22.47 -10.26
N ALA A 16 -17.35 21.31 -10.91
CA ALA A 16 -16.86 20.05 -10.40
C ALA A 16 -15.34 19.99 -10.44
N LYS A 17 -14.71 20.45 -11.53
CA LYS A 17 -13.25 20.51 -11.64
C LYS A 17 -12.61 21.38 -10.58
N MET A 18 -13.21 22.52 -10.28
CA MET A 18 -12.69 23.48 -9.32
C MET A 18 -12.82 23.00 -7.86
N LYS A 19 -13.70 22.07 -7.58
CA LYS A 19 -13.96 21.54 -6.23
C LYS A 19 -13.15 20.31 -5.89
N THR A 20 -12.42 19.73 -6.83
CA THR A 20 -11.66 18.51 -6.60
C THR A 20 -10.41 18.81 -5.78
N ALA A 21 -10.27 18.13 -4.65
CA ALA A 21 -9.09 18.21 -3.80
C ALA A 21 -8.21 16.98 -4.02
N TYR A 22 -6.90 17.17 -3.99
CA TYR A 22 -5.91 16.12 -4.19
C TYR A 22 -4.89 16.12 -3.07
N ILE A 23 -4.31 14.96 -2.83
CA ILE A 23 -3.14 14.78 -1.97
C ILE A 23 -1.99 14.37 -2.86
N ALA A 24 -0.83 15.01 -2.70
CA ALA A 24 0.39 14.61 -3.40
C ALA A 24 1.05 13.48 -2.60
N ALA A 25 1.05 12.27 -3.15
CA ALA A 25 1.63 11.11 -2.52
C ALA A 25 2.96 10.74 -3.21
N PRO A 26 4.06 10.59 -2.46
CA PRO A 26 5.33 10.19 -3.09
C PRO A 26 5.27 8.73 -3.54
N LEU A 27 5.68 8.47 -4.78
CA LEU A 27 5.88 7.13 -5.30
C LEU A 27 7.32 6.73 -5.05
N VAL A 28 7.52 5.68 -4.28
CA VAL A 28 8.85 5.19 -3.92
C VAL A 28 9.11 3.83 -4.54
N GLY A 29 10.34 3.62 -5.01
CA GLY A 29 10.74 2.38 -5.68
C GLY A 29 11.07 1.25 -4.72
N SER A 30 11.33 1.58 -3.47
CA SER A 30 11.63 0.60 -2.43
C SER A 30 11.08 1.08 -1.10
N ILE A 31 10.87 0.15 -0.19
CA ILE A 31 10.40 0.47 1.14
C ILE A 31 11.53 1.20 1.88
N TYR A 32 11.15 2.27 2.52
CA TYR A 32 12.07 3.23 3.08
C TYR A 32 12.11 3.13 4.62
N CYS A 33 13.31 3.16 5.19
CA CYS A 33 13.49 3.01 6.63
C CYS A 33 14.59 3.93 7.20
N GLY A 34 14.73 5.12 6.66
CA GLY A 34 15.76 6.06 7.09
C GLY A 34 15.23 7.43 7.48
N SER A 35 16.07 8.45 7.32
CA SER A 35 15.71 9.83 7.63
C SER A 35 14.80 10.43 6.55
N PRO A 36 14.09 11.53 6.85
CA PRO A 36 13.29 12.21 5.83
C PRO A 36 14.09 12.62 4.58
N GLU A 37 15.35 12.93 4.71
CA GLU A 37 16.21 13.25 3.56
C GLU A 37 16.41 12.03 2.66
N GLU A 38 16.60 10.86 3.24
CA GLU A 38 16.74 9.62 2.47
C GLU A 38 15.44 9.25 1.77
N GLU A 39 14.29 9.56 2.40
CA GLU A 39 12.99 9.36 1.78
C GLU A 39 12.87 10.19 0.50
N GLU A 40 13.27 11.45 0.55
CA GLU A 40 13.23 12.32 -0.63
C GLU A 40 14.10 11.78 -1.76
N GLU A 41 15.26 11.21 -1.45
CA GLU A 41 16.15 10.63 -2.47
C GLU A 41 15.55 9.42 -3.18
N ASN A 42 14.61 8.72 -2.53
CA ASN A 42 13.98 7.52 -3.09
C ASN A 42 12.66 7.80 -3.81
N VAL A 43 12.21 9.04 -3.82
CA VAL A 43 10.96 9.41 -4.50
C VAL A 43 11.19 9.50 -6.00
N GLU A 44 10.45 8.68 -6.76
CA GLU A 44 10.50 8.70 -8.22
C GLU A 44 9.65 9.85 -8.78
N GLU A 45 8.47 10.05 -8.21
CA GLU A 45 7.55 11.12 -8.60
C GLU A 45 6.50 11.32 -7.52
N TYR A 46 5.72 12.38 -7.61
CA TYR A 46 4.56 12.60 -6.75
C TYR A 46 3.30 12.33 -7.56
N VAL A 47 2.41 11.54 -6.99
CA VAL A 47 1.15 11.17 -7.63
C VAL A 47 0.01 11.90 -6.94
N SER A 48 -0.85 12.54 -7.72
CA SER A 48 -2.03 13.24 -7.19
C SER A 48 -3.14 12.23 -6.92
N LEU A 49 -3.51 12.08 -5.65
CA LEU A 49 -4.60 11.18 -5.25
C LEU A 49 -5.83 12.00 -4.92
N PRO A 50 -6.96 11.81 -5.64
CA PRO A 50 -8.19 12.52 -5.30
C PRO A 50 -8.69 12.16 -3.91
N VAL A 51 -8.95 13.17 -3.08
CA VAL A 51 -9.48 12.96 -1.73
C VAL A 51 -10.85 12.28 -1.79
N SER A 52 -11.64 12.57 -2.82
CA SER A 52 -12.96 11.96 -3.00
C SER A 52 -12.91 10.45 -3.17
N LEU A 53 -11.79 9.92 -3.64
CA LEU A 53 -11.62 8.48 -3.89
C LEU A 53 -10.84 7.79 -2.77
N PHE A 54 -9.77 8.41 -2.30
CA PHE A 54 -8.85 7.79 -1.34
C PHE A 54 -8.99 8.31 0.08
N GLY A 55 -9.71 9.41 0.28
CA GLY A 55 -9.82 10.06 1.58
C GLY A 55 -8.61 10.93 1.89
N LYS A 56 -8.60 11.50 3.07
CA LYS A 56 -7.48 12.28 3.60
C LYS A 56 -6.60 11.36 4.43
N GLY A 57 -5.30 11.53 4.33
CA GLY A 57 -4.35 10.74 5.10
C GLY A 57 -2.92 11.06 4.69
N ASP A 58 -1.99 10.46 5.40
CA ASP A 58 -0.57 10.55 5.09
C ASP A 58 -0.21 9.32 4.27
N PHE A 59 -0.19 9.47 2.95
CA PHE A 59 -0.01 8.35 2.02
C PHE A 59 1.32 8.41 1.29
N TYR A 60 1.86 7.24 1.01
CA TYR A 60 2.88 7.06 -0.01
C TYR A 60 2.46 5.90 -0.91
N ILE A 61 3.08 5.83 -2.08
CA ILE A 61 2.78 4.78 -3.06
C ILE A 61 4.01 3.92 -3.21
N LEU A 62 3.79 2.61 -3.15
CA LEU A 62 4.85 1.61 -3.25
C LEU A 62 4.54 0.69 -4.42
N ARG A 63 5.57 0.41 -5.24
CA ARG A 63 5.45 -0.59 -6.30
C ARG A 63 5.69 -1.96 -5.71
N ALA A 64 4.72 -2.86 -5.89
CA ALA A 64 4.83 -4.22 -5.36
C ALA A 64 5.94 -5.00 -6.05
N LYS A 65 6.68 -5.78 -5.27
CA LYS A 65 7.73 -6.68 -5.75
C LYS A 65 7.43 -8.10 -5.30
N GLY A 66 7.77 -9.06 -6.16
CA GLY A 66 7.58 -10.46 -5.85
C GLY A 66 6.12 -10.90 -5.92
N ASP A 67 5.85 -12.10 -5.43
CA ASP A 67 4.56 -12.77 -5.59
C ASP A 67 3.95 -13.26 -4.27
N SER A 68 4.49 -12.83 -3.13
CA SER A 68 4.05 -13.33 -1.83
C SER A 68 2.59 -13.01 -1.48
N MET A 69 1.96 -12.06 -2.18
CA MET A 69 0.62 -11.55 -1.86
C MET A 69 -0.35 -11.64 -3.03
N VAL A 70 -0.12 -12.54 -3.98
CA VAL A 70 -0.95 -12.64 -5.19
C VAL A 70 -2.39 -13.05 -4.87
N ASP A 71 -2.61 -13.86 -3.84
CA ASP A 71 -3.96 -14.27 -3.43
C ASP A 71 -4.75 -13.12 -2.80
N ALA A 72 -4.07 -12.05 -2.39
CA ALA A 72 -4.70 -10.83 -1.93
C ALA A 72 -4.99 -9.84 -3.08
N GLY A 73 -4.71 -10.24 -4.31
CA GLY A 73 -4.91 -9.39 -5.47
C GLY A 73 -3.75 -8.44 -5.76
N ILE A 74 -2.58 -8.70 -5.19
CA ILE A 74 -1.40 -7.84 -5.34
C ILE A 74 -0.35 -8.60 -6.16
N ALA A 75 -0.16 -8.18 -7.40
CA ALA A 75 0.85 -8.75 -8.30
C ALA A 75 2.05 -7.82 -8.41
N GLU A 76 3.20 -8.39 -8.82
CA GLU A 76 4.39 -7.59 -9.05
C GLU A 76 4.13 -6.46 -10.03
N GLY A 77 4.59 -5.27 -9.70
CA GLY A 77 4.39 -4.07 -10.52
C GLY A 77 3.12 -3.28 -10.18
N ASN A 78 2.18 -3.85 -9.43
CA ASN A 78 1.03 -3.09 -8.98
C ASN A 78 1.46 -1.95 -8.05
N LEU A 79 0.69 -0.88 -8.02
CA LEU A 79 0.94 0.24 -7.11
C LEU A 79 0.05 0.11 -5.88
N LEU A 80 0.66 0.28 -4.72
CA LEU A 80 -0.04 0.19 -3.44
C LEU A 80 -0.11 1.57 -2.81
N VAL A 81 -1.31 1.97 -2.40
CA VAL A 81 -1.48 3.20 -1.61
C VAL A 81 -1.35 2.80 -0.15
N ILE A 82 -0.29 3.28 0.48
CA ILE A 82 0.07 2.93 1.85
C ILE A 82 -0.20 4.13 2.75
N GLU A 83 -0.94 3.91 3.82
CA GLU A 83 -1.15 4.93 4.85
C GLU A 83 -0.12 4.74 5.96
N ARG A 84 0.65 5.79 6.23
CA ARG A 84 1.63 5.79 7.32
C ARG A 84 1.05 6.47 8.57
N ASN A 85 1.73 6.32 9.70
CA ASN A 85 1.35 6.94 10.97
C ASN A 85 -0.04 6.54 11.46
N CYS A 86 -0.43 5.29 11.19
CA CYS A 86 -1.67 4.73 11.68
C CYS A 86 -1.39 3.37 12.32
N PRO A 87 -2.19 2.96 13.32
CA PRO A 87 -2.01 1.66 13.94
C PRO A 87 -2.44 0.55 12.98
N ALA A 88 -1.74 -0.58 13.05
CA ALA A 88 -2.12 -1.77 12.32
C ALA A 88 -3.06 -2.62 13.17
N SER A 89 -4.08 -3.17 12.54
CA SER A 89 -5.03 -4.08 13.16
C SER A 89 -4.87 -5.47 12.56
N GLU A 90 -5.28 -6.49 13.30
CA GLU A 90 -5.30 -7.85 12.77
C GLU A 90 -6.11 -7.90 11.48
N GLY A 91 -5.58 -8.55 10.47
CA GLY A 91 -6.18 -8.61 9.15
C GLY A 91 -5.69 -7.56 8.17
N ASP A 92 -4.97 -6.56 8.62
CA ASP A 92 -4.40 -5.55 7.73
C ASP A 92 -3.22 -6.11 6.94
N ILE A 93 -3.05 -5.62 5.72
CA ILE A 93 -1.82 -5.84 4.96
C ILE A 93 -0.88 -4.70 5.33
N VAL A 94 0.28 -5.06 5.86
CA VAL A 94 1.21 -4.08 6.42
C VAL A 94 2.56 -4.12 5.71
N VAL A 95 3.20 -2.96 5.67
CA VAL A 95 4.61 -2.84 5.35
C VAL A 95 5.35 -2.92 6.68
N ALA A 96 6.10 -3.99 6.87
CA ALA A 96 6.78 -4.26 8.13
C ALA A 96 8.29 -4.20 7.96
N LEU A 97 8.96 -3.66 8.97
CA LEU A 97 10.41 -3.65 9.07
C LEU A 97 10.78 -4.57 10.25
N ASP A 98 11.57 -5.60 9.96
CA ASP A 98 11.99 -6.53 11.00
C ASP A 98 13.23 -6.03 11.76
N GLN A 99 13.71 -6.83 12.71
CA GLN A 99 14.86 -6.48 13.56
C GLN A 99 16.16 -6.39 12.77
N GLU A 100 16.23 -7.01 11.59
CA GLU A 100 17.38 -6.98 10.71
C GLU A 100 17.28 -5.88 9.65
N GLN A 101 16.33 -4.95 9.81
CA GLN A 101 16.05 -3.87 8.87
C GLN A 101 15.62 -4.37 7.49
N GLN A 102 14.99 -5.54 7.45
CA GLN A 102 14.41 -6.10 6.23
C GLN A 102 12.95 -5.67 6.13
N ASN A 103 12.55 -5.21 4.96
CA ASN A 103 11.18 -4.79 4.68
C ASN A 103 10.39 -5.90 4.02
N THR A 104 9.12 -6.02 4.40
CA THR A 104 8.23 -7.00 3.78
C THR A 104 6.78 -6.49 3.78
N LEU A 105 6.01 -6.92 2.79
CA LEU A 105 4.58 -6.67 2.70
C LEU A 105 3.86 -7.99 2.97
N LYS A 106 3.10 -8.05 4.06
CA LYS A 106 2.43 -9.30 4.48
C LYS A 106 1.12 -8.97 5.18
N ARG A 107 0.29 -10.00 5.34
CA ARG A 107 -0.92 -9.90 6.15
C ARG A 107 -0.56 -10.00 7.64
N TYR A 108 -0.93 -9.01 8.43
CA TYR A 108 -0.76 -9.08 9.88
C TYR A 108 -1.86 -9.97 10.46
N VAL A 109 -1.48 -11.13 11.00
CA VAL A 109 -2.41 -12.10 11.55
C VAL A 109 -2.74 -11.80 13.01
N GLY A 110 -1.73 -11.44 13.80
CA GLY A 110 -1.90 -11.16 15.21
C GLY A 110 -0.69 -11.59 16.05
N PHE A 111 -0.90 -11.57 17.36
CA PHE A 111 0.13 -11.98 18.33
C PHE A 111 -0.21 -13.36 18.89
N ASP A 112 0.76 -14.28 18.84
CA ASP A 112 0.63 -15.62 19.42
C ASP A 112 1.12 -15.56 20.86
N ASN A 113 0.19 -15.78 21.80
CA ASN A 113 0.50 -15.73 23.23
C ASN A 113 1.33 -16.93 23.72
N ASP A 114 1.25 -18.06 23.03
CA ASP A 114 2.01 -19.25 23.40
C ASP A 114 3.48 -19.11 23.00
N GLU A 115 3.73 -18.71 21.75
CA GLU A 115 5.09 -18.51 21.24
C GLU A 115 5.64 -17.12 21.52
N LYS A 116 4.80 -16.20 22.01
CA LYS A 116 5.17 -14.80 22.29
C LYS A 116 5.79 -14.10 21.07
N CYS A 117 5.12 -14.21 19.94
CA CYS A 117 5.58 -13.60 18.70
C CYS A 117 4.43 -13.03 17.89
N PHE A 118 4.76 -12.08 17.02
CA PHE A 118 3.84 -11.54 16.01
C PHE A 118 3.89 -12.41 14.77
N ILE A 119 2.74 -12.63 14.14
CA ILE A 119 2.62 -13.48 12.97
C ILE A 119 2.22 -12.66 11.76
N LEU A 120 3.03 -12.75 10.70
CA LEU A 120 2.77 -12.17 9.40
C LEU A 120 2.63 -13.28 8.38
N ALA A 121 1.57 -13.27 7.58
CA ALA A 121 1.26 -14.36 6.66
C ALA A 121 1.50 -13.98 5.19
N TYR A 122 2.03 -14.94 4.45
CA TYR A 122 2.04 -14.91 2.99
C TYR A 122 0.62 -15.13 2.48
N GLU A 123 0.30 -14.64 1.29
CA GLU A 123 -0.95 -14.96 0.61
C GLU A 123 -0.67 -15.38 -0.83
N ASN A 124 -0.04 -16.53 -0.94
CA ASN A 124 0.24 -17.24 -2.19
C ASN A 124 0.30 -18.73 -1.87
N GLU A 125 -0.87 -19.35 -1.79
CA GLU A 125 -1.01 -20.73 -1.36
C GLU A 125 -0.31 -21.70 -2.30
N ALA A 126 -0.30 -21.40 -3.60
CA ALA A 126 0.33 -22.26 -4.59
C ALA A 126 1.84 -22.39 -4.39
N ARG A 127 2.50 -21.28 -4.03
CA ARG A 127 3.96 -21.23 -3.89
C ARG A 127 4.42 -21.28 -2.43
N TYR A 128 3.65 -20.69 -1.52
CA TYR A 128 3.98 -20.59 -0.11
C TYR A 128 2.82 -21.08 0.74
N PRO A 129 2.48 -22.41 0.68
CA PRO A 129 1.32 -22.92 1.39
C PRO A 129 1.45 -22.70 2.90
N GLU A 130 0.47 -22.02 3.47
CA GLU A 130 0.39 -21.73 4.91
C GLU A 130 1.65 -21.09 5.50
N GLU A 131 2.45 -20.39 4.67
CA GLU A 131 3.71 -19.84 5.14
C GLU A 131 3.49 -18.56 5.93
N VAL A 132 4.20 -18.44 7.05
CA VAL A 132 4.16 -17.29 7.93
C VAL A 132 5.56 -16.87 8.35
N ILE A 133 5.68 -15.62 8.78
CA ILE A 133 6.87 -15.08 9.41
C ILE A 133 6.52 -14.83 10.87
N LYS A 134 7.37 -15.29 11.79
CA LYS A 134 7.20 -15.08 13.24
C LYS A 134 8.28 -14.13 13.71
N LEU A 135 7.87 -13.01 14.30
CA LEU A 135 8.78 -11.96 14.74
C LEU A 135 8.54 -11.62 16.20
N LYS A 136 9.61 -11.45 16.96
CA LYS A 136 9.52 -11.00 18.35
C LYS A 136 9.06 -9.55 18.42
N SER A 137 9.50 -8.75 17.45
CA SER A 137 9.06 -7.36 17.28
C SER A 137 9.22 -6.97 15.81
N PHE A 138 8.46 -5.97 15.40
CA PHE A 138 8.61 -5.36 14.08
C PHE A 138 8.06 -3.95 14.10
N GLU A 139 8.51 -3.14 13.15
CA GLU A 139 8.01 -1.78 13.00
C GLU A 139 7.03 -1.76 11.83
N VAL A 140 5.87 -1.15 12.03
CA VAL A 140 4.90 -0.94 10.96
C VAL A 140 5.22 0.37 10.26
N GLN A 141 5.59 0.29 8.98
CA GLN A 141 5.90 1.45 8.16
C GLN A 141 4.66 1.96 7.41
N GLY A 142 3.59 1.22 7.44
CA GLY A 142 2.32 1.63 6.88
C GLY A 142 1.38 0.47 6.68
N VAL A 143 0.13 0.81 6.41
CA VAL A 143 -0.95 -0.13 6.14
C VAL A 143 -1.40 0.06 4.71
N ALA A 144 -1.44 -1.02 3.93
CA ALA A 144 -1.89 -0.97 2.54
C ALA A 144 -3.41 -0.78 2.50
N ARG A 145 -3.87 0.29 1.87
CA ARG A 145 -5.28 0.64 1.78
C ARG A 145 -5.89 0.34 0.42
N HIS A 146 -5.12 0.50 -0.65
CA HIS A 146 -5.62 0.32 -2.01
C HIS A 146 -4.56 -0.27 -2.90
N VAL A 147 -5.02 -0.97 -3.94
CA VAL A 147 -4.17 -1.46 -5.03
C VAL A 147 -4.62 -0.75 -6.30
N ILE A 148 -3.66 -0.20 -7.03
CA ILE A 148 -3.91 0.38 -8.35
C ILE A 148 -3.25 -0.53 -9.36
N LYS A 149 -4.05 -1.08 -10.27
CA LYS A 149 -3.56 -1.98 -11.30
C LYS A 149 -4.34 -1.83 -12.60
N ALA A 150 -3.67 -2.06 -13.71
CA ALA A 150 -4.31 -2.11 -15.01
C ALA A 150 -5.01 -3.46 -15.18
N LEU A 151 -6.12 -3.44 -15.86
CA LEU A 151 -6.86 -4.68 -16.17
C LEU A 151 -6.40 -5.27 -17.51
#